data_5c0a453b7ceaf228af6153f521f056e5
#
_entry.id   5c0a453b7ceaf228af6153f521f056e5
#
_cell.length_a   1.000
_cell.length_b   1.000
_cell.length_c   1.000
_cell.angle_alpha   90.00
_cell.angle_beta   90.00
_cell.angle_gamma   90.00
#
_symmetry.space_group_name_H-M   'P 1'
#
loop_
_entity.id
_entity.type
_entity.pdbx_description
1 polymer ?
#
loop_
_entity_poly.entity_id
_entity_poly.type
_entity_poly.pdbx_seq_one_letter_code
_entity_poly.pdbx_strand_id
1 'polypeptide(L)'
;MKKRIANIGFISVIVAFISVVAACSHAPNPPVDSASNNTVGLSQQAVAMPDSYSADAAMQVLQEGGNAIDAAITAQFVLAVTLPEAGNVGGGGFMTIKFEDSTDFLDYREMAPENAHRDMYLDEQGDVKPYESLFGAKASGIPGTVAGMWAAHKKYGTLDWERLLAPAVDLAEQGFVVHEKLANNIDHYIERTKEAAINNNFSEYFAHAKAGTTFKQPELAKTLKAIQQQGKDGFYKGDVAKHIVDFMQQNGGLITYEDLLAYKAVWRKPLHLNWQGYELVTAPPPSSGGV
;
A
#
# COMPACT_ATOMS: atom_id res chain seq x y z
N MET A 1 20.04 73.06 39.32
CA MET A 1 18.67 73.40 39.12
C MET A 1 17.80 72.19 39.58
N LYS A 2 16.93 72.45 40.54
CA LYS A 2 16.08 71.47 41.24
C LYS A 2 14.95 70.98 40.27
N LYS A 3 14.66 69.66 40.26
CA LYS A 3 13.32 69.18 39.91
C LYS A 3 12.93 68.04 40.84
N ARG A 4 11.74 68.22 41.35
CA ARG A 4 11.01 67.55 42.42
C ARG A 4 10.66 66.09 42.07
N ILE A 5 10.77 65.28 43.07
CA ILE A 5 10.17 63.95 43.20
C ILE A 5 8.66 64.11 43.46
N ALA A 6 7.84 63.42 42.70
CA ALA A 6 6.43 63.23 43.00
C ALA A 6 6.20 61.76 43.34
N ASN A 7 5.88 61.54 44.61
CA ASN A 7 5.34 60.25 45.11
C ASN A 7 3.92 60.04 44.59
N ILE A 8 3.68 58.89 43.98
CA ILE A 8 2.33 58.37 43.78
C ILE A 8 2.26 57.02 44.45
N GLY A 9 1.29 56.95 45.35
CA GLY A 9 1.12 55.86 46.33
C GLY A 9 0.74 54.52 45.67
N PHE A 10 1.23 53.50 46.32
CA PHE A 10 0.84 52.11 46.11
C PHE A 10 -0.58 51.90 46.66
N ILE A 11 -1.56 51.61 45.79
CA ILE A 11 -2.82 51.01 46.20
C ILE A 11 -2.69 49.50 45.94
N SER A 12 -2.54 48.76 47.04
CA SER A 12 -2.58 47.31 47.01
C SER A 12 -4.01 46.81 46.75
N VAL A 13 -4.27 46.31 45.55
CA VAL A 13 -5.49 45.58 45.26
C VAL A 13 -5.18 44.09 45.51
N ILE A 14 -5.67 43.57 46.63
CA ILE A 14 -5.68 42.13 46.88
C ILE A 14 -6.79 41.53 46.02
N VAL A 15 -6.41 40.90 44.92
CA VAL A 15 -7.33 40.04 44.16
C VAL A 15 -7.28 38.65 44.78
N ALA A 16 -8.33 38.30 45.48
CA ALA A 16 -8.55 36.93 45.96
C ALA A 16 -8.84 36.02 44.75
N PHE A 17 -7.85 35.17 44.41
CA PHE A 17 -8.07 34.08 43.45
C PHE A 17 -8.90 32.99 44.17
N ILE A 18 -10.18 32.93 43.86
CA ILE A 18 -11.01 31.77 44.20
C ILE A 18 -10.69 30.70 43.16
N SER A 19 -9.87 29.73 43.53
CA SER A 19 -9.61 28.53 42.75
C SER A 19 -10.87 27.66 42.73
N VAL A 20 -11.65 27.77 41.68
CA VAL A 20 -12.70 26.79 41.41
C VAL A 20 -12.00 25.53 40.92
N VAL A 21 -11.82 24.56 41.80
CA VAL A 21 -11.48 23.20 41.44
C VAL A 21 -12.72 22.61 40.79
N ALA A 22 -12.77 22.66 39.46
CA ALA A 22 -13.73 21.87 38.70
C ALA A 22 -13.36 20.39 38.86
N ALA A 23 -14.02 19.72 39.78
CA ALA A 23 -14.02 18.28 39.87
C ALA A 23 -14.65 17.76 38.57
N CYS A 24 -13.82 17.25 37.65
CA CYS A 24 -14.29 16.42 36.55
C CYS A 24 -14.91 15.15 37.19
N SER A 25 -16.18 15.22 37.52
CA SER A 25 -16.97 14.02 37.78
C SER A 25 -17.01 13.26 36.44
N HIS A 26 -16.31 12.14 36.37
CA HIS A 26 -16.55 11.15 35.36
C HIS A 26 -18.01 10.72 35.50
N ALA A 27 -18.86 11.22 34.61
CA ALA A 27 -20.17 10.61 34.45
C ALA A 27 -19.92 9.13 34.06
N PRO A 28 -20.54 8.17 34.76
CA PRO A 28 -20.45 6.79 34.31
C PRO A 28 -21.01 6.76 32.87
N ASN A 29 -20.25 6.16 31.97
CA ASN A 29 -20.76 5.91 30.61
C ASN A 29 -22.16 5.30 30.75
N PRO A 30 -23.16 5.77 30.02
CA PRO A 30 -24.44 5.14 30.00
C PRO A 30 -24.24 3.64 29.73
N PRO A 31 -25.00 2.76 30.41
CA PRO A 31 -24.88 1.34 30.13
C PRO A 31 -25.04 1.19 28.63
N VAL A 32 -24.06 0.54 28.00
CA VAL A 32 -24.19 0.11 26.61
C VAL A 32 -25.43 -0.77 26.63
N ASP A 33 -26.53 -0.27 26.09
CA ASP A 33 -27.72 -1.06 25.92
C ASP A 33 -27.26 -2.37 25.31
N SER A 34 -27.54 -3.46 26.03
CA SER A 34 -27.33 -4.80 25.51
C SER A 34 -28.06 -4.83 24.17
N ALA A 35 -27.29 -4.70 23.10
CA ALA A 35 -27.80 -4.70 21.76
C ALA A 35 -28.83 -5.84 21.68
N SER A 36 -30.05 -5.48 21.37
CA SER A 36 -31.09 -6.42 21.02
C SER A 36 -30.45 -7.49 20.16
N ASN A 37 -30.60 -8.77 20.53
CA ASN A 37 -30.22 -9.93 19.73
C ASN A 37 -31.03 -9.97 18.42
N ASN A 38 -30.97 -8.93 17.62
CA ASN A 38 -31.11 -9.03 16.20
C ASN A 38 -29.82 -9.70 15.71
N THR A 39 -29.77 -11.02 15.74
CA THR A 39 -28.90 -11.79 14.89
C THR A 39 -29.31 -11.51 13.46
N VAL A 40 -28.88 -10.36 12.94
CA VAL A 40 -28.53 -10.23 11.52
C VAL A 40 -27.53 -11.36 11.34
N GLY A 41 -27.90 -12.40 10.59
CA GLY A 41 -27.01 -13.53 10.36
C GLY A 41 -25.69 -12.97 9.88
N LEU A 42 -24.69 -12.96 10.78
CA LEU A 42 -23.36 -12.48 10.45
C LEU A 42 -22.92 -13.34 9.30
N SER A 43 -22.67 -12.73 8.16
CA SER A 43 -22.00 -13.42 7.06
C SER A 43 -20.75 -14.05 7.62
N GLN A 44 -20.54 -15.33 7.35
CA GLN A 44 -19.30 -16.01 7.77
C GLN A 44 -18.09 -15.49 7.02
N GLN A 45 -18.31 -14.67 5.98
CA GLN A 45 -17.31 -14.11 5.09
C GLN A 45 -17.44 -12.59 5.06
N ALA A 46 -16.31 -11.90 5.13
CA ALA A 46 -16.24 -10.46 5.02
C ALA A 46 -14.95 -10.01 4.30
N VAL A 47 -15.05 -8.93 3.54
CA VAL A 47 -13.92 -8.26 2.92
C VAL A 47 -13.97 -6.77 3.23
N ALA A 48 -12.80 -6.13 3.37
CA ALA A 48 -12.66 -4.69 3.50
C ALA A 48 -11.56 -4.23 2.54
N MET A 49 -11.92 -3.51 1.49
CA MET A 49 -11.02 -3.12 0.39
C MET A 49 -11.14 -1.62 0.10
N PRO A 50 -10.11 -1.02 -0.53
CA PRO A 50 -10.12 0.41 -0.87
C PRO A 50 -11.19 0.82 -1.89
N ASP A 51 -11.62 -0.11 -2.76
CA ASP A 51 -12.62 0.15 -3.79
C ASP A 51 -13.60 -1.04 -3.94
N SER A 52 -14.71 -0.80 -4.64
CA SER A 52 -15.75 -1.81 -4.86
C SER A 52 -15.30 -2.91 -5.82
N TYR A 53 -14.47 -2.60 -6.82
CA TYR A 53 -14.03 -3.61 -7.79
C TYR A 53 -13.24 -4.72 -7.12
N SER A 54 -12.30 -4.36 -6.25
CA SER A 54 -11.51 -5.33 -5.48
C SER A 54 -12.35 -6.05 -4.43
N ALA A 55 -13.29 -5.35 -3.78
CA ALA A 55 -14.20 -5.95 -2.80
C ALA A 55 -15.13 -6.98 -3.45
N ASP A 56 -15.76 -6.64 -4.57
CA ASP A 56 -16.67 -7.51 -5.29
C ASP A 56 -15.96 -8.76 -5.83
N ALA A 57 -14.77 -8.58 -6.43
CA ALA A 57 -13.98 -9.70 -6.92
C ALA A 57 -13.52 -10.64 -5.80
N ALA A 58 -13.08 -10.10 -4.66
CA ALA A 58 -12.70 -10.88 -3.48
C ALA A 58 -13.91 -11.64 -2.90
N MET A 59 -15.07 -10.98 -2.80
CA MET A 59 -16.29 -11.62 -2.30
C MET A 59 -16.77 -12.73 -3.24
N GLN A 60 -16.67 -12.52 -4.55
CA GLN A 60 -17.02 -13.57 -5.53
C GLN A 60 -16.13 -14.81 -5.35
N VAL A 61 -14.83 -14.65 -5.15
CA VAL A 61 -13.91 -15.76 -4.87
C VAL A 61 -14.32 -16.53 -3.62
N LEU A 62 -14.69 -15.83 -2.54
CA LEU A 62 -15.20 -16.48 -1.32
C LEU A 62 -16.50 -17.25 -1.58
N GLN A 63 -17.43 -16.71 -2.36
CA GLN A 63 -18.70 -17.35 -2.71
C GLN A 63 -18.51 -18.59 -3.60
N GLU A 64 -17.47 -18.63 -4.40
CA GLU A 64 -17.07 -19.79 -5.22
C GLU A 64 -16.37 -20.90 -4.42
N GLY A 65 -16.18 -20.70 -3.10
CA GLY A 65 -15.55 -21.66 -2.20
C GLY A 65 -14.04 -21.47 -2.03
N GLY A 66 -13.47 -20.37 -2.55
CA GLY A 66 -12.12 -19.96 -2.26
C GLY A 66 -11.96 -19.53 -0.79
N ASN A 67 -10.75 -19.56 -0.29
CA ASN A 67 -10.44 -19.10 1.05
C ASN A 67 -10.02 -17.61 1.09
N ALA A 68 -9.73 -17.09 2.28
CA ALA A 68 -9.32 -15.69 2.45
C ALA A 68 -8.03 -15.33 1.70
N ILE A 69 -7.12 -16.29 1.48
CA ILE A 69 -5.88 -16.06 0.73
C ILE A 69 -6.18 -15.95 -0.77
N ASP A 70 -7.04 -16.82 -1.30
CA ASP A 70 -7.51 -16.72 -2.69
C ASP A 70 -8.18 -15.36 -2.96
N ALA A 71 -9.04 -14.93 -2.04
CA ALA A 71 -9.70 -13.63 -2.11
C ALA A 71 -8.72 -12.46 -2.04
N ALA A 72 -7.72 -12.52 -1.15
CA ALA A 72 -6.68 -11.50 -1.02
C ALA A 72 -5.79 -11.42 -2.28
N ILE A 73 -5.45 -12.55 -2.90
CA ILE A 73 -4.69 -12.59 -4.15
C ILE A 73 -5.48 -11.92 -5.28
N THR A 74 -6.76 -12.28 -5.44
CA THR A 74 -7.62 -11.67 -6.45
C THR A 74 -7.74 -10.15 -6.23
N ALA A 75 -8.01 -9.72 -4.98
CA ALA A 75 -8.08 -8.31 -4.65
C ALA A 75 -6.78 -7.57 -4.96
N GLN A 76 -5.61 -8.14 -4.64
CA GLN A 76 -4.31 -7.53 -4.92
C GLN A 76 -4.10 -7.28 -6.42
N PHE A 77 -4.45 -8.24 -7.29
CA PHE A 77 -4.32 -8.06 -8.73
C PHE A 77 -5.38 -7.10 -9.30
N VAL A 78 -6.60 -7.09 -8.76
CA VAL A 78 -7.62 -6.09 -9.13
C VAL A 78 -7.16 -4.68 -8.72
N LEU A 79 -6.63 -4.50 -7.52
CA LEU A 79 -6.08 -3.22 -7.06
C LEU A 79 -4.89 -2.76 -7.92
N ALA A 80 -4.11 -3.67 -8.49
CA ALA A 80 -3.07 -3.29 -9.45
C ALA A 80 -3.63 -2.59 -10.70
N VAL A 81 -4.89 -2.82 -11.03
CA VAL A 81 -5.61 -2.17 -12.13
C VAL A 81 -6.34 -0.92 -11.68
N THR A 82 -7.08 -1.01 -10.57
CA THR A 82 -8.05 0.02 -10.13
C THR A 82 -7.48 1.03 -9.15
N LEU A 83 -6.35 0.72 -8.50
CA LEU A 83 -5.64 1.58 -7.55
C LEU A 83 -4.12 1.59 -7.83
N PRO A 84 -3.69 2.03 -9.02
CA PRO A 84 -2.30 1.88 -9.48
C PRO A 84 -1.28 2.61 -8.60
N GLU A 85 -1.68 3.63 -7.84
CA GLU A 85 -0.81 4.35 -6.91
C GLU A 85 -0.42 3.53 -5.67
N ALA A 86 -1.15 2.46 -5.35
CA ALA A 86 -0.92 1.69 -4.12
C ALA A 86 -1.02 0.16 -4.29
N GLY A 87 -1.60 -0.35 -5.38
CA GLY A 87 -1.88 -1.76 -5.61
C GLY A 87 -1.10 -2.40 -6.76
N ASN A 88 -0.07 -1.79 -7.29
CA ASN A 88 0.57 -2.19 -8.55
C ASN A 88 1.42 -3.48 -8.46
N VAL A 89 1.65 -4.13 -9.61
CA VAL A 89 2.50 -5.32 -9.74
C VAL A 89 4.00 -4.99 -9.63
N GLY A 90 4.36 -3.72 -9.82
CA GLY A 90 5.72 -3.20 -9.69
C GLY A 90 6.11 -2.84 -8.25
N GLY A 91 5.23 -3.06 -7.29
CA GLY A 91 5.45 -2.79 -5.87
C GLY A 91 5.74 -4.03 -5.06
N GLY A 92 5.44 -3.94 -3.76
CA GLY A 92 5.59 -5.03 -2.80
C GLY A 92 4.69 -4.83 -1.60
N GLY A 93 4.91 -5.60 -0.54
CA GLY A 93 4.10 -5.49 0.66
C GLY A 93 4.35 -6.56 1.69
N PHE A 94 3.42 -6.64 2.61
CA PHE A 94 3.39 -7.61 3.70
C PHE A 94 2.01 -8.25 3.82
N MET A 95 1.98 -9.50 4.25
CA MET A 95 0.73 -10.21 4.52
C MET A 95 0.84 -10.93 5.86
N THR A 96 0.00 -10.52 6.83
CA THR A 96 -0.20 -11.26 8.09
C THR A 96 -1.37 -12.20 7.90
N ILE A 97 -1.15 -13.48 8.17
CA ILE A 97 -2.12 -14.55 7.90
C ILE A 97 -2.45 -15.23 9.22
N LYS A 98 -3.74 -15.36 9.51
CA LYS A 98 -4.28 -16.33 10.47
C LYS A 98 -5.01 -17.39 9.67
N PHE A 99 -4.53 -18.61 9.71
CA PHE A 99 -5.13 -19.74 9.00
C PHE A 99 -5.26 -20.91 9.96
N GLU A 100 -6.49 -21.29 10.26
CA GLU A 100 -6.80 -22.25 11.32
C GLU A 100 -6.13 -21.86 12.64
N ASP A 101 -5.28 -22.73 13.21
CA ASP A 101 -4.56 -22.48 14.45
C ASP A 101 -3.16 -21.88 14.24
N SER A 102 -2.76 -21.68 12.98
CA SER A 102 -1.44 -21.13 12.64
C SER A 102 -1.51 -19.63 12.31
N THR A 103 -0.39 -18.96 12.55
CA THR A 103 -0.16 -17.59 12.12
C THR A 103 1.13 -17.51 11.34
N ASP A 104 1.08 -16.83 10.19
CA ASP A 104 2.22 -16.61 9.32
C ASP A 104 2.39 -15.15 8.95
N PHE A 105 3.58 -14.79 8.56
CA PHE A 105 3.87 -13.49 7.98
C PHE A 105 4.68 -13.67 6.70
N LEU A 106 4.18 -13.12 5.60
CA LEU A 106 4.86 -13.11 4.32
C LEU A 106 5.37 -11.71 4.02
N ASP A 107 6.69 -11.61 3.86
CA ASP A 107 7.38 -10.41 3.45
C ASP A 107 7.69 -10.52 1.94
N TYR A 108 7.03 -9.68 1.16
CA TYR A 108 7.27 -9.51 -0.27
C TYR A 108 7.54 -8.03 -0.61
N ARG A 109 8.11 -7.32 0.35
CA ARG A 109 8.56 -5.94 0.15
C ARG A 109 9.61 -5.88 -0.95
N GLU A 110 9.69 -4.74 -1.60
CA GLU A 110 10.72 -4.46 -2.59
C GLU A 110 12.11 -4.59 -1.98
N MET A 111 13.06 -5.05 -2.81
CA MET A 111 14.47 -5.14 -2.42
C MET A 111 15.29 -4.11 -3.20
N ALA A 112 16.37 -3.62 -2.60
CA ALA A 112 17.34 -2.82 -3.32
C ALA A 112 18.01 -3.68 -4.40
N PRO A 113 18.23 -3.16 -5.63
CA PRO A 113 19.07 -3.82 -6.62
C PRO A 113 20.50 -4.05 -6.09
N GLU A 114 21.18 -5.09 -6.58
CA GLU A 114 22.56 -5.41 -6.18
C GLU A 114 23.52 -4.23 -6.43
N ASN A 115 23.28 -3.47 -7.49
CA ASN A 115 24.05 -2.29 -7.84
C ASN A 115 23.73 -1.05 -6.99
N ALA A 116 22.80 -1.11 -6.05
CA ALA A 116 22.50 0.00 -5.14
C ALA A 116 23.66 0.20 -4.15
N HIS A 117 24.06 1.46 -3.96
CA HIS A 117 25.14 1.82 -3.06
C HIS A 117 24.77 3.06 -2.24
N ARG A 118 25.53 3.26 -1.14
CA ARG A 118 25.26 4.30 -0.14
C ARG A 118 25.07 5.69 -0.74
N ASP A 119 25.90 6.05 -1.70
CA ASP A 119 26.02 7.42 -2.20
C ASP A 119 25.28 7.62 -3.54
N MET A 120 24.41 6.67 -3.94
CA MET A 120 23.72 6.66 -5.25
C MET A 120 22.83 7.89 -5.51
N TYR A 121 22.44 8.60 -4.46
CA TYR A 121 21.61 9.82 -4.54
C TYR A 121 22.39 11.10 -4.21
N LEU A 122 23.72 11.03 -4.16
CA LEU A 122 24.58 12.19 -3.93
C LEU A 122 25.19 12.69 -5.24
N ASP A 123 25.49 13.97 -5.31
CA ASP A 123 26.29 14.56 -6.37
C ASP A 123 27.81 14.41 -6.09
N GLU A 124 28.64 14.96 -6.98
CA GLU A 124 30.12 14.92 -6.85
C GLU A 124 30.64 15.68 -5.62
N GLN A 125 29.86 16.60 -5.07
CA GLN A 125 30.17 17.37 -3.87
C GLN A 125 29.71 16.66 -2.59
N GLY A 126 28.95 15.58 -2.72
CA GLY A 126 28.36 14.82 -1.62
C GLY A 126 27.03 15.37 -1.13
N ASP A 127 26.43 16.30 -1.85
CA ASP A 127 25.13 16.85 -1.55
C ASP A 127 23.99 15.97 -2.12
N VAL A 128 22.83 15.95 -1.44
CA VAL A 128 21.68 15.16 -1.86
C VAL A 128 21.07 15.73 -3.13
N LYS A 129 20.98 14.92 -4.18
CA LYS A 129 20.25 15.27 -5.40
C LYS A 129 18.75 15.29 -5.13
N PRO A 130 18.09 16.45 -5.28
CA PRO A 130 16.67 16.58 -4.99
C PRO A 130 15.84 15.58 -5.82
N TYR A 131 14.89 14.91 -5.16
CA TYR A 131 13.92 14.01 -5.75
C TYR A 131 14.43 12.70 -6.38
N GLU A 132 15.74 12.46 -6.55
CA GLU A 132 16.26 11.22 -7.15
C GLU A 132 15.89 9.94 -6.38
N SER A 133 15.70 10.05 -5.06
CA SER A 133 15.23 8.93 -4.22
C SER A 133 13.71 8.73 -4.20
N LEU A 134 12.95 9.61 -4.84
CA LEU A 134 11.49 9.60 -4.84
C LEU A 134 10.91 9.29 -6.24
N PHE A 135 11.61 9.70 -7.30
CA PHE A 135 11.11 9.62 -8.66
C PHE A 135 12.15 9.03 -9.62
N GLY A 136 11.65 8.41 -10.67
CA GLY A 136 12.46 7.88 -11.75
C GLY A 136 12.97 6.46 -11.51
N ALA A 137 13.64 5.93 -12.52
CA ALA A 137 14.06 4.53 -12.56
C ALA A 137 15.04 4.15 -11.43
N LYS A 138 15.90 5.09 -11.00
CA LYS A 138 16.87 4.88 -9.93
C LYS A 138 16.22 4.72 -8.54
N ALA A 139 15.04 5.31 -8.32
CA ALA A 139 14.30 5.20 -7.07
C ALA A 139 13.55 3.87 -6.92
N SER A 140 13.47 3.07 -8.00
CA SER A 140 12.69 1.84 -8.03
C SER A 140 13.44 0.69 -7.36
N GLY A 141 12.75 -0.04 -6.47
CA GLY A 141 13.21 -1.32 -5.93
C GLY A 141 12.76 -2.50 -6.79
N ILE A 142 13.39 -3.66 -6.59
CA ILE A 142 13.00 -4.91 -7.25
C ILE A 142 11.60 -5.29 -6.76
N PRO A 143 10.62 -5.44 -7.66
CA PRO A 143 9.23 -5.71 -7.29
C PRO A 143 9.03 -7.05 -6.59
N GLY A 144 8.13 -7.07 -5.59
CA GLY A 144 7.84 -8.26 -4.80
C GLY A 144 6.42 -8.80 -4.91
N THR A 145 5.45 -7.98 -5.35
CA THR A 145 4.02 -8.32 -5.32
C THR A 145 3.71 -9.68 -5.97
N VAL A 146 4.19 -9.90 -7.19
CA VAL A 146 3.87 -11.13 -7.94
C VAL A 146 4.46 -12.38 -7.26
N ALA A 147 5.68 -12.28 -6.75
CA ALA A 147 6.32 -13.38 -6.01
C ALA A 147 5.63 -13.64 -4.67
N GLY A 148 5.17 -12.58 -3.98
CA GLY A 148 4.40 -12.69 -2.74
C GLY A 148 3.08 -13.41 -2.96
N MET A 149 2.29 -12.97 -3.93
CA MET A 149 1.01 -13.60 -4.26
C MET A 149 1.19 -15.04 -4.70
N TRP A 150 2.21 -15.32 -5.50
CA TRP A 150 2.54 -16.70 -5.90
C TRP A 150 2.93 -17.56 -4.70
N ALA A 151 3.76 -17.05 -3.79
CA ALA A 151 4.16 -17.78 -2.58
C ALA A 151 2.96 -18.07 -1.65
N ALA A 152 2.06 -17.09 -1.47
CA ALA A 152 0.83 -17.27 -0.70
C ALA A 152 -0.09 -18.30 -1.33
N HIS A 153 -0.29 -18.24 -2.65
CA HIS A 153 -1.09 -19.22 -3.40
C HIS A 153 -0.51 -20.65 -3.27
N LYS A 154 0.79 -20.81 -3.45
CA LYS A 154 1.44 -22.13 -3.35
C LYS A 154 1.32 -22.77 -1.97
N LYS A 155 1.20 -21.97 -0.90
CA LYS A 155 1.09 -22.46 0.48
C LYS A 155 -0.36 -22.67 0.91
N TYR A 156 -1.26 -21.79 0.51
CA TYR A 156 -2.61 -21.72 1.06
C TYR A 156 -3.72 -21.67 0.02
N GLY A 157 -3.40 -21.44 -1.26
CA GLY A 157 -4.41 -21.32 -2.32
C GLY A 157 -5.17 -22.61 -2.52
N THR A 158 -6.46 -22.48 -2.79
CA THR A 158 -7.38 -23.59 -3.05
C THR A 158 -8.00 -23.55 -4.45
N LEU A 159 -8.17 -22.35 -4.99
CA LEU A 159 -8.64 -22.16 -6.37
C LEU A 159 -7.47 -22.06 -7.34
N ASP A 160 -7.72 -22.34 -8.61
CA ASP A 160 -6.73 -22.25 -9.66
C ASP A 160 -6.20 -20.82 -9.81
N TRP A 161 -4.88 -20.68 -9.94
CA TRP A 161 -4.22 -19.41 -10.10
C TRP A 161 -4.79 -18.55 -11.24
N GLU A 162 -5.06 -19.16 -12.37
CA GLU A 162 -5.65 -18.49 -13.54
C GLU A 162 -7.00 -17.87 -13.22
N ARG A 163 -7.84 -18.58 -12.42
CA ARG A 163 -9.13 -18.06 -11.96
C ARG A 163 -8.99 -16.83 -11.08
N LEU A 164 -7.98 -16.79 -10.22
CA LEU A 164 -7.77 -15.68 -9.29
C LEU A 164 -7.35 -14.38 -10.01
N LEU A 165 -6.67 -14.48 -11.13
CA LEU A 165 -6.23 -13.31 -11.91
C LEU A 165 -7.25 -12.85 -12.96
N ALA A 166 -8.21 -13.69 -13.32
CA ALA A 166 -9.16 -13.39 -14.37
C ALA A 166 -9.88 -12.03 -14.19
N PRO A 167 -10.39 -11.64 -13.00
CA PRO A 167 -11.07 -10.36 -12.84
C PRO A 167 -10.15 -9.16 -13.11
N ALA A 168 -8.88 -9.24 -12.73
CA ALA A 168 -7.91 -8.19 -13.00
C ALA A 168 -7.57 -8.05 -14.49
N VAL A 169 -7.43 -9.19 -15.19
CA VAL A 169 -7.22 -9.21 -16.64
C VAL A 169 -8.41 -8.57 -17.35
N ASP A 170 -9.63 -8.95 -16.98
CA ASP A 170 -10.87 -8.43 -17.59
C ASP A 170 -10.99 -6.92 -17.37
N LEU A 171 -10.75 -6.42 -16.15
CA LEU A 171 -10.80 -5.00 -15.84
C LEU A 171 -9.73 -4.21 -16.61
N ALA A 172 -8.53 -4.76 -16.77
CA ALA A 172 -7.48 -4.10 -17.53
C ALA A 172 -7.80 -4.01 -19.03
N GLU A 173 -8.43 -5.05 -19.61
CA GLU A 173 -8.79 -5.10 -21.03
C GLU A 173 -10.05 -4.31 -21.37
N GLN A 174 -11.10 -4.54 -20.59
CA GLN A 174 -12.42 -3.95 -20.87
C GLN A 174 -12.53 -2.55 -20.28
N GLY A 175 -11.76 -2.26 -19.23
CA GLY A 175 -11.73 -1.02 -18.50
C GLY A 175 -12.67 -1.01 -17.31
N PHE A 176 -12.46 -0.02 -16.45
CA PHE A 176 -13.29 0.27 -15.28
C PHE A 176 -13.65 1.76 -15.24
N VAL A 177 -14.72 2.11 -14.56
CA VAL A 177 -15.11 3.52 -14.40
C VAL A 177 -14.24 4.15 -13.34
N VAL A 178 -13.51 5.21 -13.72
CA VAL A 178 -12.61 5.95 -12.83
C VAL A 178 -13.42 6.74 -11.81
N HIS A 179 -13.15 6.54 -10.51
CA HIS A 179 -13.77 7.34 -9.46
C HIS A 179 -13.00 8.64 -9.21
N GLU A 180 -13.66 9.65 -8.62
CA GLU A 180 -13.08 10.99 -8.41
C GLU A 180 -11.75 10.97 -7.65
N LYS A 181 -11.62 10.17 -6.61
CA LYS A 181 -10.39 10.08 -5.81
C LYS A 181 -9.20 9.67 -6.67
N LEU A 182 -9.36 8.63 -7.50
CA LEU A 182 -8.29 8.18 -8.40
C LEU A 182 -7.92 9.27 -9.42
N ALA A 183 -8.92 9.89 -10.05
CA ALA A 183 -8.68 10.98 -11.00
C ALA A 183 -7.90 12.13 -10.36
N ASN A 184 -8.30 12.55 -9.16
CA ASN A 184 -7.64 13.63 -8.42
C ASN A 184 -6.19 13.24 -8.03
N ASN A 185 -5.96 12.00 -7.62
CA ASN A 185 -4.61 11.52 -7.31
C ASN A 185 -3.70 11.52 -8.54
N ILE A 186 -4.23 11.09 -9.70
CA ILE A 186 -3.50 11.11 -10.98
C ILE A 186 -3.14 12.55 -11.37
N ASP A 187 -4.12 13.47 -11.34
CA ASP A 187 -3.89 14.87 -11.70
C ASP A 187 -2.86 15.51 -10.75
N HIS A 188 -2.98 15.29 -9.44
CA HIS A 188 -2.01 15.78 -8.46
C HIS A 188 -0.59 15.24 -8.71
N TYR A 189 -0.44 13.95 -9.03
CA TYR A 189 0.85 13.36 -9.33
C TYR A 189 1.48 13.95 -10.60
N ILE A 190 0.67 14.16 -11.65
CA ILE A 190 1.12 14.80 -12.90
C ILE A 190 1.61 16.24 -12.64
N GLU A 191 0.88 17.02 -11.86
CA GLU A 191 1.30 18.37 -11.50
C GLU A 191 2.59 18.38 -10.71
N ARG A 192 2.68 17.55 -9.68
CA ARG A 192 3.87 17.45 -8.81
C ARG A 192 5.13 17.04 -9.60
N THR A 193 5.02 16.12 -10.54
CA THR A 193 6.18 15.72 -11.36
C THR A 193 6.59 16.78 -12.37
N LYS A 194 5.65 17.60 -12.87
CA LYS A 194 5.96 18.76 -13.71
C LYS A 194 6.70 19.86 -12.92
N GLU A 195 6.21 20.20 -11.72
CA GLU A 195 6.86 21.20 -10.85
C GLU A 195 8.28 20.80 -10.48
N ALA A 196 8.50 19.51 -10.22
CA ALA A 196 9.82 18.95 -9.89
C ALA A 196 10.72 18.74 -11.13
N ALA A 197 10.24 19.07 -12.33
CA ALA A 197 10.92 18.82 -13.62
C ALA A 197 11.35 17.34 -13.82
N ILE A 198 10.54 16.41 -13.31
CA ILE A 198 10.80 14.97 -13.41
C ILE A 198 10.42 14.48 -14.80
N ASN A 199 11.38 13.93 -15.52
CA ASN A 199 11.12 13.24 -16.77
C ASN A 199 10.56 11.85 -16.48
N ASN A 200 9.29 11.63 -16.86
CA ASN A 200 8.62 10.34 -16.71
C ASN A 200 7.51 10.22 -17.77
N ASN A 201 7.08 8.98 -18.03
CA ASN A 201 6.00 8.69 -18.98
C ASN A 201 4.64 8.45 -18.30
N PHE A 202 4.49 8.75 -17.02
CA PHE A 202 3.26 8.51 -16.27
C PHE A 202 2.04 9.21 -16.91
N SER A 203 2.22 10.46 -17.34
CA SER A 203 1.14 11.22 -17.96
C SER A 203 0.67 10.64 -19.30
N GLU A 204 1.55 9.95 -20.04
CA GLU A 204 1.20 9.29 -21.32
C GLU A 204 0.17 8.18 -21.07
N TYR A 205 0.33 7.44 -19.97
CA TYR A 205 -0.57 6.35 -19.61
C TYR A 205 -1.83 6.81 -18.87
N PHE A 206 -1.72 7.78 -17.97
CA PHE A 206 -2.78 8.06 -16.99
C PHE A 206 -3.52 9.40 -17.18
N ALA A 207 -3.01 10.36 -17.98
CA ALA A 207 -3.62 11.69 -18.10
C ALA A 207 -5.08 11.67 -18.62
N HIS A 208 -5.48 10.62 -19.30
CA HIS A 208 -6.83 10.44 -19.83
C HIS A 208 -7.79 9.68 -18.90
N ALA A 209 -7.30 9.19 -17.75
CA ALA A 209 -8.14 8.55 -16.73
C ALA A 209 -8.89 9.61 -15.92
N LYS A 210 -10.02 10.10 -16.45
CA LYS A 210 -10.85 11.14 -15.84
C LYS A 210 -12.04 10.55 -15.11
N ALA A 211 -12.48 11.18 -14.03
CA ALA A 211 -13.63 10.74 -13.25
C ALA A 211 -14.86 10.48 -14.13
N GLY A 212 -15.51 9.36 -13.92
CA GLY A 212 -16.68 8.91 -14.67
C GLY A 212 -16.40 8.34 -16.07
N THR A 213 -15.15 8.34 -16.53
CA THR A 213 -14.77 7.73 -17.82
C THR A 213 -14.33 6.28 -17.64
N THR A 214 -14.45 5.48 -18.69
CA THR A 214 -13.89 4.11 -18.70
C THR A 214 -12.41 4.17 -19.06
N PHE A 215 -11.58 3.66 -18.15
CA PHE A 215 -10.13 3.60 -18.33
C PHE A 215 -9.68 2.16 -18.60
N LYS A 216 -8.91 1.95 -19.68
CA LYS A 216 -8.36 0.68 -20.09
C LYS A 216 -6.83 0.71 -20.02
N GLN A 217 -6.24 -0.45 -19.68
CA GLN A 217 -4.79 -0.61 -19.53
C GLN A 217 -4.31 -1.84 -20.31
N PRO A 218 -4.28 -1.77 -21.66
CA PRO A 218 -4.00 -2.95 -22.50
C PRO A 218 -2.59 -3.52 -22.30
N GLU A 219 -1.60 -2.69 -21.97
CA GLU A 219 -0.23 -3.14 -21.68
C GLU A 219 -0.18 -3.90 -20.35
N LEU A 220 -0.87 -3.39 -19.33
CA LEU A 220 -1.01 -4.08 -18.03
C LEU A 220 -1.78 -5.39 -18.20
N ALA A 221 -2.80 -5.43 -19.05
CA ALA A 221 -3.54 -6.65 -19.36
C ALA A 221 -2.63 -7.75 -19.95
N LYS A 222 -1.71 -7.40 -20.86
CA LYS A 222 -0.70 -8.33 -21.38
C LYS A 222 0.21 -8.87 -20.29
N THR A 223 0.68 -7.99 -19.41
CA THR A 223 1.49 -8.37 -18.26
C THR A 223 0.73 -9.31 -17.31
N LEU A 224 -0.51 -8.98 -16.97
CA LEU A 224 -1.36 -9.81 -16.11
C LEU A 224 -1.65 -11.19 -16.76
N LYS A 225 -1.85 -11.26 -18.08
CA LYS A 225 -2.01 -12.53 -18.81
C LYS A 225 -0.75 -13.38 -18.75
N ALA A 226 0.42 -12.78 -18.88
CA ALA A 226 1.68 -13.52 -18.75
C ALA A 226 1.83 -14.10 -17.32
N ILE A 227 1.51 -13.31 -16.29
CA ILE A 227 1.50 -13.76 -14.89
C ILE A 227 0.43 -14.86 -14.68
N GLN A 228 -0.76 -14.69 -15.23
CA GLN A 228 -1.85 -15.66 -15.15
C GLN A 228 -1.44 -17.02 -15.69
N GLN A 229 -0.83 -17.05 -16.88
CA GLN A 229 -0.47 -18.29 -17.59
C GLN A 229 0.79 -18.97 -17.08
N GLN A 230 1.76 -18.19 -16.58
CA GLN A 230 3.09 -18.69 -16.24
C GLN A 230 3.44 -18.55 -14.73
N GLY A 231 2.47 -18.12 -13.91
CA GLY A 231 2.73 -17.82 -12.51
C GLY A 231 3.74 -16.69 -12.35
N LYS A 232 4.57 -16.76 -11.31
CA LYS A 232 5.59 -15.72 -11.09
C LYS A 232 6.58 -15.57 -12.25
N ASP A 233 6.83 -16.64 -12.99
CA ASP A 233 7.80 -16.62 -14.08
C ASP A 233 7.34 -15.71 -15.23
N GLY A 234 6.03 -15.50 -15.41
CA GLY A 234 5.47 -14.54 -16.34
C GLY A 234 5.81 -13.07 -16.07
N PHE A 235 6.34 -12.78 -14.86
CA PHE A 235 6.81 -11.44 -14.47
C PHE A 235 8.34 -11.36 -14.36
N TYR A 236 8.96 -12.33 -13.70
CA TYR A 236 10.40 -12.29 -13.38
C TYR A 236 11.28 -12.89 -14.49
N LYS A 237 10.68 -13.44 -15.54
CA LYS A 237 11.37 -14.00 -16.71
C LYS A 237 10.70 -13.52 -18.00
N GLY A 238 11.33 -13.85 -19.13
CA GLY A 238 10.78 -13.59 -20.47
C GLY A 238 10.60 -12.10 -20.77
N ASP A 239 9.53 -11.79 -21.52
CA ASP A 239 9.35 -10.46 -22.11
C ASP A 239 9.08 -9.37 -21.07
N VAL A 240 8.30 -9.64 -20.01
CA VAL A 240 8.03 -8.64 -18.97
C VAL A 240 9.31 -8.24 -18.26
N ALA A 241 10.10 -9.21 -17.81
CA ALA A 241 11.37 -8.94 -17.15
C ALA A 241 12.34 -8.18 -18.08
N LYS A 242 12.39 -8.58 -19.38
CA LYS A 242 13.21 -7.89 -20.38
C LYS A 242 12.79 -6.43 -20.55
N HIS A 243 11.50 -6.14 -20.66
CA HIS A 243 11.01 -4.77 -20.80
C HIS A 243 11.35 -3.91 -19.59
N ILE A 244 11.24 -4.47 -18.37
CA ILE A 244 11.63 -3.77 -17.14
C ILE A 244 13.13 -3.42 -17.20
N VAL A 245 13.99 -4.38 -17.53
CA VAL A 245 15.45 -4.18 -17.57
C VAL A 245 15.85 -3.20 -18.68
N ASP A 246 15.27 -3.33 -19.87
CA ASP A 246 15.51 -2.41 -21.00
C ASP A 246 15.15 -0.96 -20.59
N PHE A 247 14.01 -0.76 -19.92
CA PHE A 247 13.60 0.55 -19.42
C PHE A 247 14.55 1.09 -18.34
N MET A 248 14.96 0.25 -17.40
CA MET A 248 15.93 0.62 -16.37
C MET A 248 17.26 1.07 -16.98
N GLN A 249 17.80 0.32 -17.94
CA GLN A 249 19.05 0.67 -18.62
C GLN A 249 18.95 2.00 -19.40
N GLN A 250 17.83 2.24 -20.06
CA GLN A 250 17.60 3.48 -20.84
C GLN A 250 17.43 4.72 -19.96
N ASN A 251 16.96 4.55 -18.72
CA ASN A 251 16.60 5.64 -17.83
C ASN A 251 17.49 5.73 -16.56
N GLY A 252 18.65 5.06 -16.56
CA GLY A 252 19.61 5.13 -15.43
C GLY A 252 19.16 4.41 -14.16
N GLY A 253 18.22 3.46 -14.28
CA GLY A 253 17.82 2.58 -13.19
C GLY A 253 18.85 1.49 -12.92
N LEU A 254 18.72 0.82 -11.78
CA LEU A 254 19.71 -0.13 -11.29
C LEU A 254 19.27 -1.61 -11.37
N ILE A 255 17.97 -1.87 -11.57
CA ILE A 255 17.44 -3.23 -11.62
C ILE A 255 17.98 -3.97 -12.84
N THR A 256 18.58 -5.13 -12.59
CA THR A 256 19.10 -6.05 -13.61
C THR A 256 18.18 -7.25 -13.81
N TYR A 257 18.45 -8.05 -14.83
CA TYR A 257 17.74 -9.30 -15.06
C TYR A 257 18.04 -10.32 -13.94
N GLU A 258 19.26 -10.33 -13.46
CA GLU A 258 19.73 -11.16 -12.35
C GLU A 258 19.00 -10.82 -11.06
N ASP A 259 18.78 -9.53 -10.76
CA ASP A 259 17.99 -9.07 -9.63
C ASP A 259 16.56 -9.62 -9.68
N LEU A 260 15.90 -9.53 -10.84
CA LEU A 260 14.55 -10.06 -11.04
C LEU A 260 14.50 -11.57 -10.83
N LEU A 261 15.45 -12.31 -11.42
CA LEU A 261 15.54 -13.78 -11.27
C LEU A 261 15.80 -14.23 -9.82
N ALA A 262 16.60 -13.45 -9.09
CA ALA A 262 17.00 -13.76 -7.70
C ALA A 262 15.91 -13.45 -6.68
N TYR A 263 14.93 -12.59 -7.02
CA TYR A 263 13.93 -12.13 -6.06
C TYR A 263 13.10 -13.29 -5.49
N LYS A 264 12.92 -13.28 -4.16
CA LYS A 264 12.10 -14.25 -3.42
C LYS A 264 11.35 -13.55 -2.29
N ALA A 265 10.06 -13.80 -2.21
CA ALA A 265 9.29 -13.48 -1.02
C ALA A 265 9.76 -14.36 0.17
N VAL A 266 9.74 -13.79 1.38
CA VAL A 266 10.31 -14.42 2.58
C VAL A 266 9.22 -14.68 3.61
N TRP A 267 9.06 -15.93 4.03
CA TRP A 267 8.23 -16.28 5.17
C TRP A 267 8.98 -15.94 6.47
N ARG A 268 8.35 -15.11 7.32
CA ARG A 268 8.89 -14.71 8.62
C ARG A 268 7.97 -15.16 9.74
N LYS A 269 8.52 -15.30 10.93
CA LYS A 269 7.73 -15.53 12.12
C LYS A 269 7.08 -14.22 12.56
N PRO A 270 5.73 -14.11 12.68
CA PRO A 270 5.07 -12.92 13.17
C PRO A 270 5.43 -12.63 14.63
N LEU A 271 5.22 -11.38 15.06
CA LEU A 271 5.29 -11.00 16.47
C LEU A 271 3.97 -11.29 17.16
N HIS A 272 4.05 -11.83 18.37
CA HIS A 272 2.90 -12.08 19.24
C HIS A 272 3.02 -11.21 20.47
N LEU A 273 1.97 -10.47 20.78
CA LEU A 273 1.88 -9.57 21.94
C LEU A 273 0.56 -9.81 22.68
N ASN A 274 0.60 -9.77 24.00
CA ASN A 274 -0.61 -9.75 24.81
C ASN A 274 -0.86 -8.33 25.32
N TRP A 275 -2.02 -7.77 25.00
CA TRP A 275 -2.41 -6.44 25.44
C TRP A 275 -3.86 -6.42 25.92
N GLN A 276 -4.10 -6.04 27.16
CA GLN A 276 -5.43 -5.95 27.78
C GLN A 276 -6.32 -7.19 27.55
N GLY A 277 -5.74 -8.39 27.60
CA GLY A 277 -6.46 -9.65 27.40
C GLY A 277 -6.67 -10.07 25.94
N TYR A 278 -6.15 -9.30 24.99
CA TYR A 278 -6.14 -9.65 23.57
C TYR A 278 -4.77 -10.17 23.14
N GLU A 279 -4.75 -11.20 22.34
CA GLU A 279 -3.55 -11.62 21.58
C GLU A 279 -3.47 -10.82 20.30
N LEU A 280 -2.38 -10.07 20.13
CA LEU A 280 -2.07 -9.32 18.92
C LEU A 280 -1.02 -10.09 18.12
N VAL A 281 -1.31 -10.33 16.86
CA VAL A 281 -0.37 -10.90 15.89
C VAL A 281 -0.04 -9.83 14.87
N THR A 282 1.23 -9.48 14.73
CA THR A 282 1.65 -8.34 13.91
C THR A 282 2.95 -8.59 13.17
N ALA A 283 3.28 -7.67 12.26
CA ALA A 283 4.44 -7.74 11.41
C ALA A 283 5.76 -7.61 12.19
N PRO A 284 6.75 -8.48 11.93
CA PRO A 284 8.12 -8.27 12.40
C PRO A 284 8.86 -7.25 11.54
N PRO A 285 10.06 -6.78 11.94
CA PRO A 285 10.94 -6.06 11.02
C PRO A 285 11.15 -6.84 9.70
N PRO A 286 11.23 -6.12 8.55
CA PRO A 286 11.47 -4.69 8.39
C PRO A 286 10.22 -3.80 8.44
N SER A 287 9.05 -4.32 8.76
CA SER A 287 7.87 -3.49 8.99
C SER A 287 7.97 -2.76 10.32
N SER A 288 7.59 -1.47 10.34
CA SER A 288 7.43 -0.68 11.57
C SER A 288 6.03 -0.83 12.19
N GLY A 289 5.13 -1.55 11.55
CA GLY A 289 3.73 -1.67 11.98
C GLY A 289 3.51 -2.49 13.26
N GLY A 290 4.54 -3.20 13.73
CA GLY A 290 4.50 -4.02 14.94
C GLY A 290 5.34 -3.47 16.11
N VAL A 291 5.83 -2.23 16.02
CA VAL A 291 6.72 -1.61 17.01
C VAL A 291 6.03 -0.47 17.71
#